data_485ae62cee85ff7f0c63e7c1e3f2b3d0
#
_entry.id   485ae62cee85ff7f0c63e7c1e3f2b3d0
#
_cell.length_a   1.000
_cell.length_b   1.000
_cell.length_c   1.000
_cell.angle_alpha   90.00
_cell.angle_beta   90.00
_cell.angle_gamma   90.00
#
_symmetry.space_group_name_H-M   'P 1'
#
loop_
_entity.id
_entity.type
_entity.pdbx_description
1 polymer ?
#
loop_
_entity_poly.entity_id
_entity_poly.type
_entity_poly.pdbx_seq_one_letter_code
_entity_poly.pdbx_strand_id
1 'polypeptide(L)'
;MKFMQTEKKQLLIYVIIAYGITYVMGLLMWYGYGKGLDLSAFPNAQMLYPAAGVMMAYLITRKGDKNLPKAFYIFFVALTAVLVVCTAASVLAPKNIDLMGTPFSQWMLILQYVMIGGSVIFWILLLVSGKEKRRAYGLNSGHWNTSVLMILLFIGLYLLRFVIASALGGQLSEFGKKIGRASCRERV
;
A
#
# COMPACT_ATOMS: atom_id res chain seq x y z
N MET A 1 -5.19 -4.91 -34.93
CA MET A 1 -4.37 -6.05 -34.40
C MET A 1 -3.23 -5.62 -33.46
N LYS A 2 -2.36 -4.65 -33.78
CA LYS A 2 -1.26 -4.21 -32.89
C LYS A 2 -1.71 -3.71 -31.50
N PHE A 3 -2.82 -2.99 -31.41
CA PHE A 3 -3.34 -2.42 -30.16
C PHE A 3 -3.73 -3.53 -29.16
N MET A 4 -4.48 -4.52 -29.60
CA MET A 4 -4.93 -5.66 -28.81
C MET A 4 -3.76 -6.54 -28.31
N GLN A 5 -2.65 -6.62 -29.04
CA GLN A 5 -1.43 -7.31 -28.60
C GLN A 5 -0.72 -6.54 -27.46
N THR A 6 -0.76 -5.20 -27.51
CA THR A 6 -0.14 -4.36 -26.47
C THR A 6 -0.91 -4.47 -25.15
N GLU A 7 -2.22 -4.50 -25.19
CA GLU A 7 -3.06 -4.66 -23.98
C GLU A 7 -2.88 -6.03 -23.32
N LYS A 8 -2.84 -7.11 -24.12
CA LYS A 8 -2.55 -8.45 -23.60
C LYS A 8 -1.18 -8.52 -22.92
N LYS A 9 -0.17 -7.89 -23.53
CA LYS A 9 1.18 -7.80 -22.97
C LYS A 9 1.20 -7.00 -21.66
N GLN A 10 0.45 -5.89 -21.58
CA GLN A 10 0.33 -5.10 -20.35
C GLN A 10 -0.32 -5.91 -19.24
N LEU A 11 -1.42 -6.61 -19.53
CA LEU A 11 -2.10 -7.47 -18.59
C LEU A 11 -1.20 -8.58 -18.09
N LEU A 12 -0.45 -9.23 -18.99
CA LEU A 12 0.48 -10.30 -18.62
C LEU A 12 1.58 -9.79 -17.68
N ILE A 13 2.19 -8.65 -18.00
CA ILE A 13 3.23 -8.04 -17.15
C ILE A 13 2.64 -7.67 -15.78
N TYR A 14 1.46 -7.07 -15.76
CA TYR A 14 0.75 -6.74 -14.52
C TYR A 14 0.54 -7.99 -13.66
N VAL A 15 -0.02 -9.06 -14.23
CA VAL A 15 -0.30 -10.30 -13.50
C VAL A 15 0.98 -10.91 -12.94
N ILE A 16 2.03 -11.01 -13.76
CA ILE A 16 3.31 -11.59 -13.33
C ILE A 16 3.91 -10.78 -12.17
N ILE A 17 3.91 -9.46 -12.25
CA ILE A 17 4.52 -8.62 -11.22
C ILE A 17 3.65 -8.59 -9.96
N ALA A 18 2.37 -8.26 -10.09
CA ALA A 18 1.48 -8.11 -8.93
C ALA A 18 1.33 -9.42 -8.18
N TYR A 19 1.00 -10.51 -8.87
CA TYR A 19 0.80 -11.81 -8.23
C TYR A 19 2.12 -12.51 -7.91
N GLY A 20 3.14 -12.39 -8.76
CA GLY A 20 4.45 -12.99 -8.51
C GLY A 20 5.08 -12.47 -7.23
N ILE A 21 5.10 -11.14 -7.03
CA ILE A 21 5.60 -10.54 -5.78
C ILE A 21 4.72 -10.97 -4.60
N THR A 22 3.40 -10.96 -4.77
CA THR A 22 2.47 -11.37 -3.70
C THR A 22 2.72 -12.82 -3.26
N TYR A 23 2.94 -13.74 -4.20
CA TYR A 23 3.24 -15.13 -3.87
C TYR A 23 4.56 -15.28 -3.13
N VAL A 24 5.63 -14.65 -3.63
CA VAL A 24 6.95 -14.71 -2.97
C VAL A 24 6.87 -14.15 -1.55
N MET A 25 6.21 -12.99 -1.38
CA MET A 25 6.04 -12.37 -0.06
C MET A 25 5.11 -13.20 0.83
N GLY A 26 4.11 -13.88 0.27
CA GLY A 26 3.25 -14.82 0.99
C GLY A 26 4.03 -16.01 1.56
N LEU A 27 4.99 -16.57 0.80
CA LEU A 27 5.89 -17.62 1.30
C LEU A 27 6.79 -17.12 2.44
N LEU A 28 7.31 -15.90 2.34
CA LEU A 28 8.09 -15.27 3.42
C LEU A 28 7.24 -15.02 4.66
N MET A 29 5.99 -14.59 4.47
CA MET A 29 5.03 -14.40 5.57
C MET A 29 4.74 -15.73 6.28
N TRP A 30 4.50 -16.80 5.53
CA TRP A 30 4.30 -18.13 6.09
C TRP A 30 5.52 -18.62 6.89
N TYR A 31 6.73 -18.43 6.36
CA TYR A 31 7.97 -18.74 7.05
C TYR A 31 8.14 -17.94 8.35
N GLY A 32 7.87 -16.63 8.32
CA GLY A 32 7.93 -15.75 9.49
C GLY A 32 6.89 -16.12 10.54
N TYR A 33 5.67 -16.48 10.11
CA TYR A 33 4.61 -16.96 11.00
C TYR A 33 5.04 -18.21 11.76
N GLY A 34 5.65 -19.18 11.09
CA GLY A 34 6.16 -20.40 11.73
C GLY A 34 7.27 -20.15 12.75
N LYS A 35 7.93 -18.99 12.70
CA LYS A 35 8.94 -18.54 13.67
C LYS A 35 8.44 -17.58 14.73
N GLY A 36 7.15 -17.23 14.72
CA GLY A 36 6.57 -16.25 15.65
C GLY A 36 7.08 -14.82 15.47
N LEU A 37 7.52 -14.44 14.25
CA LEU A 37 8.04 -13.11 13.94
C LEU A 37 6.91 -12.10 13.74
N ASP A 38 7.22 -10.81 13.96
CA ASP A 38 6.30 -9.71 13.66
C ASP A 38 6.12 -9.54 12.15
N LEU A 39 4.88 -9.71 11.68
CA LEU A 39 4.49 -9.61 10.27
C LEU A 39 3.77 -8.30 9.93
N SER A 40 3.74 -7.34 10.84
CA SER A 40 3.04 -6.05 10.68
C SER A 40 3.55 -5.21 9.50
N ALA A 41 4.77 -5.47 9.02
CA ALA A 41 5.36 -4.81 7.87
C ALA A 41 4.70 -5.18 6.52
N PHE A 42 4.12 -6.38 6.40
CA PHE A 42 3.63 -6.92 5.12
C PHE A 42 2.44 -6.16 4.51
N PRO A 43 1.38 -5.80 5.26
CA PRO A 43 0.22 -5.12 4.67
C PRO A 43 0.57 -3.82 3.96
N ASN A 44 1.52 -3.04 4.51
CA ASN A 44 1.93 -1.76 3.95
C ASN A 44 2.56 -1.91 2.56
N ALA A 45 3.41 -2.90 2.37
CA ALA A 45 4.05 -3.16 1.08
C ALA A 45 3.07 -3.78 0.06
N GLN A 46 2.21 -4.70 0.50
CA GLN A 46 1.26 -5.42 -0.38
C GLN A 46 0.28 -4.49 -1.10
N MET A 47 -0.13 -3.38 -0.48
CA MET A 47 -1.04 -2.41 -1.09
C MET A 47 -0.47 -1.76 -2.36
N LEU A 48 0.85 -1.73 -2.52
CA LEU A 48 1.51 -1.07 -3.65
C LEU A 48 1.78 -2.01 -4.84
N TYR A 49 1.74 -3.33 -4.65
CA TYR A 49 2.10 -4.28 -5.72
C TYR A 49 1.22 -4.18 -6.98
N PRO A 50 -0.12 -4.04 -6.89
CA PRO A 50 -0.94 -3.90 -8.08
C PRO A 50 -0.62 -2.62 -8.86
N ALA A 51 -0.44 -1.50 -8.17
CA ALA A 51 -0.10 -0.22 -8.82
C ALA A 51 1.29 -0.27 -9.45
N ALA A 52 2.28 -0.87 -8.79
CA ALA A 52 3.62 -1.07 -9.34
C ALA A 52 3.59 -1.97 -10.59
N GLY A 53 2.76 -3.02 -10.60
CA GLY A 53 2.55 -3.88 -11.76
C GLY A 53 2.02 -3.12 -12.97
N VAL A 54 1.02 -2.26 -12.78
CA VAL A 54 0.47 -1.39 -13.86
C VAL A 54 1.53 -0.41 -14.37
N MET A 55 2.22 0.29 -13.46
CA MET A 55 3.23 1.28 -13.84
C MET A 55 4.41 0.65 -14.58
N MET A 56 4.86 -0.54 -14.14
CA MET A 56 5.89 -1.30 -14.83
C MET A 56 5.43 -1.74 -16.23
N ALA A 57 4.18 -2.19 -16.36
CA ALA A 57 3.61 -2.56 -17.65
C ALA A 57 3.61 -1.38 -18.62
N TYR A 58 3.25 -0.18 -18.18
CA TYR A 58 3.34 1.03 -18.99
C TYR A 58 4.77 1.42 -19.32
N LEU A 59 5.70 1.37 -18.38
CA LEU A 59 7.11 1.67 -18.62
C LEU A 59 7.72 0.76 -19.69
N ILE A 60 7.35 -0.51 -19.72
CA ILE A 60 7.86 -1.49 -20.67
C ILE A 60 7.20 -1.33 -22.05
N THR A 61 5.88 -1.14 -22.10
CA THR A 61 5.12 -1.20 -23.35
C THR A 61 4.99 0.15 -24.05
N ARG A 62 5.09 1.26 -23.33
CA ARG A 62 4.92 2.63 -23.85
C ARG A 62 6.17 3.49 -23.73
N LYS A 63 7.36 2.90 -23.91
CA LYS A 63 8.66 3.61 -23.79
C LYS A 63 8.78 4.86 -24.69
N GLY A 64 8.15 4.85 -25.87
CA GLY A 64 8.17 5.96 -26.83
C GLY A 64 7.16 7.07 -26.58
N ASP A 65 6.23 6.90 -25.65
CA ASP A 65 5.21 7.91 -25.39
C ASP A 65 5.80 9.10 -24.63
N LYS A 66 5.72 10.29 -25.25
CA LYS A 66 6.19 11.56 -24.66
C LYS A 66 5.33 12.03 -23.49
N ASN A 67 4.06 11.60 -23.46
CA ASN A 67 3.11 11.96 -22.42
C ASN A 67 3.22 11.06 -21.17
N LEU A 68 3.99 9.97 -21.25
CA LEU A 68 4.19 9.06 -20.12
C LEU A 68 4.93 9.79 -18.97
N PRO A 69 4.37 9.88 -17.75
CA PRO A 69 5.04 10.47 -16.61
C PRO A 69 6.12 9.53 -16.04
N LYS A 70 7.19 9.34 -16.82
CA LYS A 70 8.23 8.32 -16.56
C LYS A 70 8.86 8.46 -15.18
N ALA A 71 9.21 9.68 -14.77
CA ALA A 71 9.83 9.92 -13.47
C ALA A 71 8.94 9.46 -12.31
N PHE A 72 7.65 9.77 -12.38
CA PHE A 72 6.65 9.35 -11.42
C PHE A 72 6.53 7.81 -11.35
N TYR A 73 6.46 7.13 -12.51
CA TYR A 73 6.35 5.68 -12.56
C TYR A 73 7.61 4.96 -12.09
N ILE A 74 8.78 5.45 -12.51
CA ILE A 74 10.06 4.88 -12.07
C ILE A 74 10.23 5.02 -10.57
N PHE A 75 9.93 6.21 -10.03
CA PHE A 75 10.02 6.44 -8.60
C PHE A 75 9.07 5.53 -7.81
N PHE A 76 7.82 5.37 -8.26
CA PHE A 76 6.85 4.50 -7.59
C PHE A 76 7.31 3.02 -7.58
N VAL A 77 7.79 2.53 -8.71
CA VAL A 77 8.31 1.15 -8.81
C VAL A 77 9.54 0.97 -7.93
N ALA A 78 10.46 1.95 -7.92
CA ALA A 78 11.63 1.93 -7.05
C ALA A 78 11.25 1.96 -5.56
N LEU A 79 10.30 2.81 -5.17
CA LEU A 79 9.76 2.87 -3.80
C LEU A 79 9.16 1.51 -3.40
N THR A 80 8.34 0.92 -4.28
CA THR A 80 7.76 -0.41 -4.03
C THR A 80 8.85 -1.48 -3.87
N ALA A 81 9.89 -1.45 -4.70
CA ALA A 81 11.02 -2.39 -4.56
C ALA A 81 11.74 -2.23 -3.22
N VAL A 82 11.99 -1.00 -2.77
CA VAL A 82 12.58 -0.74 -1.44
C VAL A 82 11.69 -1.29 -0.34
N LEU A 83 10.39 -1.08 -0.40
CA LEU A 83 9.44 -1.59 0.59
C LEU A 83 9.41 -3.13 0.62
N VAL A 84 9.45 -3.79 -0.55
CA VAL A 84 9.56 -5.25 -0.66
C VAL A 84 10.84 -5.75 0.02
N VAL A 85 11.98 -5.11 -0.25
CA VAL A 85 13.26 -5.49 0.36
C VAL A 85 13.24 -5.28 1.88
N CYS A 86 12.75 -4.15 2.36
CA CYS A 86 12.63 -3.88 3.80
C CYS A 86 11.69 -4.87 4.49
N THR A 87 10.56 -5.22 3.84
CA THR A 87 9.63 -6.22 4.38
C THR A 87 10.24 -7.62 4.39
N ALA A 88 11.00 -8.01 3.36
CA ALA A 88 11.73 -9.27 3.37
C ALA A 88 12.81 -9.29 4.47
N ALA A 89 13.53 -8.18 4.65
CA ALA A 89 14.53 -8.03 5.70
C ALA A 89 13.94 -8.11 7.11
N SER A 90 12.68 -7.69 7.32
CA SER A 90 12.02 -7.81 8.62
C SER A 90 11.87 -9.26 9.09
N VAL A 91 11.78 -10.20 8.14
CA VAL A 91 11.66 -11.64 8.42
C VAL A 91 13.02 -12.33 8.41
N LEU A 92 13.92 -11.97 7.47
CA LEU A 92 15.22 -12.65 7.31
C LEU A 92 16.27 -12.16 8.32
N ALA A 93 16.17 -10.90 8.75
CA ALA A 93 17.10 -10.28 9.71
C ALA A 93 16.30 -9.45 10.73
N PRO A 94 15.50 -10.09 11.60
CA PRO A 94 14.66 -9.39 12.56
C PRO A 94 15.53 -8.61 13.54
N LYS A 95 15.21 -7.31 13.70
CA LYS A 95 15.86 -6.43 14.67
C LYS A 95 14.77 -5.69 15.44
N ASN A 96 14.83 -5.76 16.76
CA ASN A 96 13.91 -5.06 17.65
C ASN A 96 14.62 -3.91 18.34
N ILE A 97 13.91 -2.82 18.54
CA ILE A 97 14.34 -1.64 19.28
C ILE A 97 13.36 -1.48 20.44
N ASP A 98 13.85 -1.25 21.64
CA ASP A 98 13.02 -0.89 22.78
C ASP A 98 12.60 0.58 22.64
N LEU A 99 11.30 0.80 22.46
CA LEU A 99 10.70 2.11 22.47
C LEU A 99 9.77 2.21 23.69
N MET A 100 10.17 2.98 24.70
CA MET A 100 9.39 3.18 25.92
C MET A 100 8.98 1.87 26.65
N GLY A 101 9.88 0.85 26.65
CA GLY A 101 9.62 -0.43 27.30
C GLY A 101 8.78 -1.43 26.49
N THR A 102 8.50 -1.12 25.23
CA THR A 102 7.85 -2.04 24.28
C THR A 102 8.80 -2.39 23.13
N PRO A 103 8.99 -3.68 22.81
CA PRO A 103 9.82 -4.08 21.70
C PRO A 103 9.11 -3.77 20.37
N PHE A 104 9.69 -2.87 19.57
CA PHE A 104 9.22 -2.52 18.22
C PHE A 104 10.18 -3.07 17.17
N SER A 105 9.64 -3.56 16.07
CA SER A 105 10.46 -3.93 14.92
C SER A 105 11.13 -2.69 14.31
N GLN A 106 12.46 -2.68 14.25
CA GLN A 106 13.21 -1.61 13.57
C GLN A 106 12.78 -1.44 12.12
N TRP A 107 12.51 -2.54 11.42
CA TRP A 107 12.11 -2.53 10.03
C TRP A 107 10.73 -1.90 9.82
N MET A 108 9.81 -2.07 10.78
CA MET A 108 8.51 -1.40 10.76
C MET A 108 8.67 0.12 10.79
N LEU A 109 9.55 0.64 11.64
CA LEU A 109 9.82 2.09 11.70
C LEU A 109 10.46 2.60 10.42
N ILE A 110 11.45 1.89 9.87
CA ILE A 110 12.08 2.24 8.59
C ILE A 110 11.03 2.27 7.48
N LEU A 111 10.17 1.26 7.38
CA LEU A 111 9.07 1.21 6.41
C LEU A 111 8.15 2.42 6.53
N GLN A 112 7.79 2.80 7.75
CA GLN A 112 6.92 3.95 8.00
C GLN A 112 7.56 5.25 7.50
N TYR A 113 8.84 5.49 7.80
CA TYR A 113 9.56 6.67 7.31
C TYR A 113 9.71 6.67 5.79
N VAL A 114 10.02 5.51 5.18
CA VAL A 114 10.11 5.37 3.73
C VAL A 114 8.75 5.65 3.06
N MET A 115 7.65 5.18 3.65
CA MET A 115 6.29 5.45 3.15
C MET A 115 5.94 6.94 3.24
N ILE A 116 6.20 7.59 4.37
CA ILE A 116 5.90 9.02 4.56
C ILE A 116 6.74 9.85 3.59
N GLY A 117 8.07 9.67 3.58
CA GLY A 117 8.97 10.40 2.69
C GLY A 117 8.68 10.13 1.22
N GLY A 118 8.43 8.87 0.87
CA GLY A 118 8.03 8.45 -0.47
C GLY A 118 6.74 9.10 -0.94
N SER A 119 5.75 9.22 -0.04
CA SER A 119 4.48 9.88 -0.36
C SER A 119 4.67 11.36 -0.68
N VAL A 120 5.50 12.08 0.06
CA VAL A 120 5.80 13.50 -0.20
C VAL A 120 6.45 13.66 -1.57
N ILE A 121 7.48 12.87 -1.86
CA ILE A 121 8.18 12.89 -3.17
C ILE A 121 7.21 12.55 -4.30
N PHE A 122 6.35 11.55 -4.09
CA PHE A 122 5.33 11.15 -5.05
C PHE A 122 4.38 12.29 -5.42
N TRP A 123 3.88 13.04 -4.42
CA TRP A 123 3.06 14.23 -4.65
C TRP A 123 3.81 15.33 -5.41
N ILE A 124 5.07 15.60 -5.06
CA ILE A 124 5.91 16.57 -5.77
C ILE A 124 6.07 16.17 -7.23
N LEU A 125 6.42 14.92 -7.52
CA LEU A 125 6.58 14.42 -8.88
C LEU A 125 5.27 14.48 -9.67
N LEU A 126 4.12 14.22 -9.03
CA LEU A 126 2.82 14.35 -9.66
C LEU A 126 2.52 15.80 -10.05
N LEU A 127 2.81 16.75 -9.16
CA LEU A 127 2.59 18.17 -9.42
C LEU A 127 3.49 18.71 -10.53
N VAL A 128 4.76 18.30 -10.56
CA VAL A 128 5.76 18.71 -11.56
C VAL A 128 5.49 18.08 -12.94
N SER A 129 4.80 16.93 -13.00
CA SER A 129 4.57 16.19 -14.26
C SER A 129 3.75 16.92 -15.34
N GLY A 130 3.21 18.11 -15.06
CA GLY A 130 2.43 18.91 -16.00
C GLY A 130 1.00 18.41 -16.22
N LYS A 131 0.07 19.33 -16.54
CA LYS A 131 -1.36 19.03 -16.65
C LYS A 131 -1.68 18.04 -17.78
N GLU A 132 -1.00 18.14 -18.93
CA GLU A 132 -1.25 17.27 -20.08
C GLU A 132 -0.90 15.81 -19.78
N LYS A 133 0.27 15.54 -19.18
CA LYS A 133 0.70 14.20 -18.81
C LYS A 133 -0.23 13.59 -17.77
N ARG A 134 -0.65 14.36 -16.78
CA ARG A 134 -1.62 13.91 -15.77
C ARG A 134 -2.95 13.52 -16.39
N ARG A 135 -3.46 14.35 -17.34
CA ARG A 135 -4.72 14.10 -18.03
C ARG A 135 -4.66 12.88 -18.94
N ALA A 136 -3.55 12.69 -19.66
CA ALA A 136 -3.37 11.56 -20.58
C ALA A 136 -3.38 10.19 -19.87
N TYR A 137 -2.99 10.14 -18.60
CA TYR A 137 -2.91 8.90 -17.80
C TYR A 137 -3.93 8.84 -16.65
N GLY A 138 -5.00 9.65 -16.75
CA GLY A 138 -6.08 9.60 -15.75
C GLY A 138 -5.72 10.13 -14.38
N LEU A 139 -4.56 10.82 -14.25
CA LEU A 139 -4.09 11.41 -13.00
C LEU A 139 -4.65 12.82 -12.77
N ASN A 140 -5.74 13.17 -13.44
CA ASN A 140 -6.43 14.44 -13.31
C ASN A 140 -7.85 14.23 -12.82
N SER A 141 -8.28 15.03 -11.86
CA SER A 141 -9.65 15.02 -11.33
C SER A 141 -10.62 15.67 -12.34
N GLY A 142 -10.96 14.94 -13.42
CA GLY A 142 -11.92 15.42 -14.43
C GLY A 142 -13.36 15.50 -13.93
N HIS A 143 -13.71 14.64 -12.98
CA HIS A 143 -15.07 14.53 -12.40
C HIS A 143 -14.98 14.53 -10.88
N TRP A 144 -14.83 15.71 -10.28
CA TRP A 144 -14.69 15.87 -8.83
C TRP A 144 -15.80 15.18 -8.05
N ASN A 145 -17.04 15.37 -8.46
CA ASN A 145 -18.21 14.78 -7.78
C ASN A 145 -18.17 13.24 -7.78
N THR A 146 -17.80 12.62 -8.90
CA THR A 146 -17.65 11.16 -8.99
C THR A 146 -16.49 10.66 -8.14
N SER A 147 -15.37 11.40 -8.12
CA SER A 147 -14.21 11.05 -7.30
C SER A 147 -14.54 11.13 -5.82
N VAL A 148 -15.23 12.18 -5.37
CA VAL A 148 -15.67 12.31 -3.97
C VAL A 148 -16.65 11.20 -3.60
N LEU A 149 -17.62 10.90 -4.47
CA LEU A 149 -18.56 9.80 -4.23
C LEU A 149 -17.84 8.45 -4.07
N MET A 150 -16.85 8.17 -4.94
CA MET A 150 -16.06 6.95 -4.84
C MET A 150 -15.23 6.90 -3.54
N ILE A 151 -14.60 8.00 -3.14
CA ILE A 151 -13.87 8.10 -1.87
C ILE A 151 -14.81 7.81 -0.69
N LEU A 152 -15.98 8.43 -0.65
CA LEU A 152 -16.96 8.21 0.41
C LEU A 152 -17.46 6.75 0.43
N LEU A 153 -17.68 6.15 -0.75
CA LEU A 153 -18.05 4.74 -0.86
C LEU A 153 -16.97 3.82 -0.30
N PHE A 154 -15.70 4.05 -0.66
CA PHE A 154 -14.59 3.26 -0.12
C PHE A 154 -14.41 3.44 1.39
N ILE A 155 -14.54 4.67 1.91
CA ILE A 155 -14.53 4.92 3.36
C ILE A 155 -15.68 4.17 4.03
N GLY A 156 -16.90 4.24 3.48
CA GLY A 156 -18.06 3.52 3.99
C GLY A 156 -17.86 2.00 4.03
N LEU A 157 -17.34 1.42 2.94
CA LEU A 157 -17.03 -0.01 2.88
C LEU A 157 -15.93 -0.41 3.86
N TYR A 158 -14.90 0.43 4.03
CA TYR A 158 -13.83 0.18 4.98
C TYR A 158 -14.35 0.21 6.43
N LEU A 159 -15.17 1.19 6.78
CA LEU A 159 -15.80 1.28 8.10
C LEU A 159 -16.73 0.10 8.35
N LEU A 160 -17.54 -0.29 7.35
CA LEU A 160 -18.41 -1.46 7.43
C LEU A 160 -17.60 -2.74 7.70
N ARG A 161 -16.53 -2.96 6.94
CA ARG A 161 -15.59 -4.08 7.16
C ARG A 161 -15.01 -4.06 8.57
N PHE A 162 -14.60 -2.88 9.06
CA PHE A 162 -14.03 -2.73 10.39
C PHE A 162 -15.06 -3.09 11.46
N VAL A 163 -16.30 -2.61 11.35
CA VAL A 163 -17.40 -2.93 12.28
C VAL A 163 -17.69 -4.43 12.27
N ILE A 164 -17.81 -5.05 11.09
CA ILE A 164 -18.06 -6.49 10.96
C ILE A 164 -16.92 -7.29 11.60
N ALA A 165 -15.66 -6.96 11.29
CA ALA A 165 -14.51 -7.64 11.85
C ALA A 165 -14.43 -7.49 13.37
N SER A 166 -14.72 -6.30 13.89
CA SER A 166 -14.76 -6.05 15.35
C SER A 166 -15.90 -6.78 16.05
N ALA A 167 -17.07 -6.90 15.40
CA ALA A 167 -18.20 -7.64 15.91
C ALA A 167 -17.90 -9.15 15.98
N LEU A 168 -17.36 -9.71 14.89
CA LEU A 168 -17.01 -11.14 14.81
C LEU A 168 -15.83 -11.49 15.73
N GLY A 169 -14.86 -10.59 15.88
CA GLY A 169 -13.70 -10.78 16.75
C GLY A 169 -13.96 -10.54 18.25
N GLY A 170 -15.20 -10.23 18.66
CA GLY A 170 -15.55 -9.96 20.05
C GLY A 170 -14.98 -8.67 20.63
N GLN A 171 -14.23 -7.87 19.85
CA GLN A 171 -13.57 -6.64 20.31
C GLN A 171 -14.55 -5.53 20.66
N LEU A 172 -15.74 -5.50 20.07
CA LEU A 172 -16.80 -4.54 20.42
C LEU A 172 -17.25 -4.64 21.88
N SER A 173 -17.26 -5.85 22.43
CA SER A 173 -17.62 -6.05 23.86
C SER A 173 -16.55 -5.50 24.81
N GLU A 174 -15.28 -5.51 24.42
CA GLU A 174 -14.19 -4.93 25.20
C GLU A 174 -14.18 -3.39 25.11
N PHE A 175 -14.50 -2.82 23.96
CA PHE A 175 -14.67 -1.36 23.81
C PHE A 175 -15.80 -0.85 24.70
N GLY A 176 -16.95 -1.52 24.71
CA GLY A 176 -18.08 -1.18 25.58
C GLY A 176 -17.70 -1.23 27.06
N LYS A 177 -16.93 -2.23 27.49
CA LYS A 177 -16.44 -2.34 28.88
C LYS A 177 -15.43 -1.25 29.24
N LYS A 178 -14.55 -0.81 28.31
CA LYS A 178 -13.60 0.28 28.55
C LYS A 178 -14.29 1.63 28.69
N ILE A 179 -15.26 1.92 27.82
CA ILE A 179 -16.04 3.17 27.86
C ILE A 179 -16.88 3.22 29.16
N GLY A 180 -17.52 2.12 29.52
CA GLY A 180 -18.28 2.02 30.78
C GLY A 180 -17.43 2.24 32.03
N ARG A 181 -16.19 1.74 32.09
CA ARG A 181 -15.26 1.96 33.20
C ARG A 181 -14.75 3.40 33.29
N ALA A 182 -14.49 4.05 32.16
CA ALA A 182 -14.09 5.47 32.12
C ALA A 182 -15.20 6.37 32.68
N SER A 183 -16.47 6.12 32.30
CA SER A 183 -17.62 6.87 32.80
C SER A 183 -17.90 6.68 34.28
N CYS A 184 -17.55 5.50 34.88
CA CYS A 184 -17.70 5.27 36.29
C CYS A 184 -16.59 5.91 37.14
N ARG A 185 -15.43 6.25 36.57
CA ARG A 185 -14.29 6.83 37.30
C ARG A 185 -14.40 8.35 37.47
N GLU A 186 -15.25 9.02 36.68
CA GLU A 186 -15.50 10.46 36.80
C GLU A 186 -16.61 10.83 37.83
N ARG A 187 -17.20 9.86 38.51
CA ARG A 187 -18.29 10.10 39.49
C ARG A 187 -17.90 9.85 40.95
N VAL A 188 -16.61 9.88 41.29
CA VAL A 188 -16.17 9.79 42.70
C VAL A 188 -15.43 11.05 43.12
#